data_3311bcc2973cc3bcb70cd9434ad387e8
#
_entry.id   3311bcc2973cc3bcb70cd9434ad387e8
#
_cell.length_a   1.000
_cell.length_b   1.000
_cell.length_c   1.000
_cell.angle_alpha   90.00
_cell.angle_beta   90.00
_cell.angle_gamma   90.00
#
_symmetry.space_group_name_H-M   'P 1'
#
loop_
_entity.id
_entity.type
_entity.pdbx_description
1 polymer ?
#
loop_
_entity_poly.entity_id
_entity_poly.type
_entity_poly.pdbx_seq_one_letter_code
_entity_poly.pdbx_strand_id
1 'polypeptide(L)'
;MIDFESSLRVGTLKGDMEITGKEKQVRPVFHREGNMQEVTATLRGVKFHQKVTDKGKGLVEISIDALSDTTLNQAAYYCIALSPENYIDAKVRVSGRKLTVTSANRKLEFKFNKSVKATVEKESTGTVVYISLMPILKKAGRTALSMELHASGVIDHSDAEITLDMQNPGSLFAGFGGNFRLQNPAADPKVIDYCLENLRVAYGRVEFPWRLWQPEEESDPIAVAQNGGLNKRVEESLLMAKR
;
A
#
# COMPACT_ATOMS: atom_id res chain seq x y z
N MET A 1 -5.00 4.20 15.96
CA MET A 1 -3.91 3.77 15.05
C MET A 1 -3.16 5.00 14.59
N ILE A 2 -1.84 4.99 14.59
CA ILE A 2 -1.01 6.09 14.09
C ILE A 2 -0.76 5.81 12.63
N ASP A 3 -1.30 6.64 11.76
CA ASP A 3 -1.40 6.37 10.34
C ASP A 3 -0.69 7.45 9.53
N PHE A 4 0.33 7.08 8.81
CA PHE A 4 1.00 7.89 7.81
C PHE A 4 1.57 6.98 6.72
N GLU A 5 1.74 7.53 5.54
CA GLU A 5 2.36 6.81 4.44
C GLU A 5 3.82 7.26 4.27
N SER A 6 4.70 6.32 3.93
CA SER A 6 6.04 6.64 3.49
C SER A 6 6.30 6.15 2.08
N SER A 7 7.11 6.89 1.33
CA SER A 7 7.48 6.54 -0.03
C SER A 7 8.88 7.01 -0.38
N LEU A 8 9.51 6.32 -1.32
CA LEU A 8 10.73 6.77 -1.97
C LEU A 8 10.33 7.52 -3.25
N ARG A 9 10.97 8.66 -3.52
CA ARG A 9 10.67 9.50 -4.67
C ARG A 9 11.96 9.99 -5.34
N VAL A 10 11.92 10.11 -6.66
CA VAL A 10 13.01 10.68 -7.46
C VAL A 10 12.43 11.68 -8.44
N GLY A 11 12.97 12.91 -8.43
CA GLY A 11 12.51 13.97 -9.30
C GLY A 11 12.84 15.37 -8.79
N THR A 12 12.03 16.33 -9.20
CA THR A 12 12.09 17.73 -8.70
C THR A 12 10.84 18.06 -7.90
N LEU A 13 10.98 18.80 -6.80
CA LEU A 13 9.86 19.11 -5.89
C LEU A 13 8.66 19.78 -6.56
N LYS A 14 8.90 20.58 -7.61
CA LYS A 14 7.85 21.30 -8.35
C LYS A 14 7.66 20.78 -9.79
N GLY A 15 8.15 19.59 -10.07
CA GLY A 15 8.11 19.00 -11.42
C GLY A 15 7.72 17.53 -11.39
N ASP A 16 8.13 16.86 -12.46
CA ASP A 16 7.87 15.45 -12.63
C ASP A 16 8.63 14.60 -11.59
N MET A 17 7.90 13.77 -10.86
CA MET A 17 8.40 12.93 -9.77
C MET A 17 7.89 11.50 -9.88
N GLU A 18 8.82 10.56 -9.93
CA GLU A 18 8.52 9.13 -9.86
C GLU A 18 8.43 8.66 -8.41
N ILE A 19 7.40 7.87 -8.09
CA ILE A 19 7.05 7.48 -6.73
C ILE A 19 6.88 5.97 -6.67
N THR A 20 7.46 5.33 -5.64
CA THR A 20 7.26 3.90 -5.42
C THR A 20 5.78 3.56 -5.22
N GLY A 21 5.34 2.50 -5.89
CA GLY A 21 4.00 1.93 -5.70
C GLY A 21 2.87 2.63 -6.44
N LYS A 22 3.05 3.83 -7.00
CA LYS A 22 2.00 4.52 -7.76
C LYS A 22 1.94 4.10 -9.23
N GLU A 23 3.07 3.77 -9.84
CA GLU A 23 3.13 3.39 -11.24
C GLU A 23 3.35 1.89 -11.40
N LYS A 24 2.71 1.29 -12.40
CA LYS A 24 2.89 -0.15 -12.70
C LYS A 24 4.34 -0.52 -13.02
N GLN A 25 5.13 0.44 -13.44
CA GLN A 25 6.54 0.27 -13.81
C GLN A 25 7.48 0.25 -12.61
N VAL A 26 7.07 0.87 -11.49
CA VAL A 26 7.85 0.95 -10.26
C VAL A 26 7.24 0.03 -9.20
N ARG A 27 7.45 -1.26 -9.36
CA ARG A 27 7.01 -2.27 -8.39
C ARG A 27 8.11 -2.54 -7.39
N PRO A 28 7.94 -2.19 -6.12
CA PRO A 28 8.90 -2.57 -5.10
C PRO A 28 8.85 -4.09 -4.85
N VAL A 29 10.01 -4.64 -4.53
CA VAL A 29 10.12 -6.03 -4.07
C VAL A 29 10.16 -6.01 -2.55
N PHE A 30 9.26 -6.77 -1.93
CA PHE A 30 9.11 -6.85 -0.49
C PHE A 30 9.64 -8.19 0.02
N HIS A 31 10.32 -8.14 1.16
CA HIS A 31 10.65 -9.29 1.97
C HIS A 31 10.25 -8.99 3.42
N ARG A 32 9.61 -9.96 4.08
CA ARG A 32 9.18 -9.82 5.48
C ARG A 32 9.62 -11.04 6.29
N GLU A 33 10.23 -10.77 7.43
CA GLU A 33 10.63 -11.79 8.39
C GLU A 33 10.34 -11.29 9.81
N GLY A 34 9.41 -11.95 10.50
CA GLY A 34 8.99 -11.54 11.84
C GLY A 34 8.50 -10.10 11.90
N ASN A 35 9.17 -9.28 12.70
CA ASN A 35 8.91 -7.86 12.90
C ASN A 35 9.69 -6.94 11.94
N MET A 36 10.40 -7.50 10.97
CA MET A 36 11.21 -6.79 9.99
C MET A 36 10.59 -6.87 8.60
N GLN A 37 10.63 -5.78 7.87
CA GLN A 37 10.28 -5.69 6.46
C GLN A 37 11.38 -5.00 5.68
N GLU A 38 11.77 -5.56 4.56
CA GLU A 38 12.68 -4.97 3.59
C GLU A 38 11.96 -4.67 2.28
N VAL A 39 12.36 -3.56 1.68
CA VAL A 39 11.81 -3.10 0.39
C VAL A 39 12.96 -2.69 -0.51
N THR A 40 12.98 -3.24 -1.71
CA THR A 40 13.92 -2.83 -2.76
C THR A 40 13.13 -2.23 -3.92
N ALA A 41 13.55 -1.07 -4.39
CA ALA A 41 12.95 -0.40 -5.54
C ALA A 41 14.01 0.31 -6.37
N THR A 42 13.76 0.47 -7.68
CA THR A 42 14.60 1.27 -8.56
C THR A 42 13.73 2.33 -9.24
N LEU A 43 14.09 3.60 -9.03
CA LEU A 43 13.42 4.76 -9.60
C LEU A 43 14.45 5.60 -10.34
N ARG A 44 14.23 5.88 -11.63
CA ARG A 44 15.08 6.74 -12.48
C ARG A 44 16.58 6.49 -12.28
N GLY A 45 16.98 5.21 -12.23
CA GLY A 45 18.38 4.83 -12.03
C GLY A 45 18.90 4.98 -10.60
N VAL A 46 18.04 5.20 -9.62
CA VAL A 46 18.38 5.13 -8.21
C VAL A 46 17.85 3.83 -7.61
N LYS A 47 18.74 2.98 -7.17
CA LYS A 47 18.41 1.75 -6.44
C LYS A 47 18.31 2.06 -4.96
N PHE A 48 17.15 1.79 -4.38
CA PHE A 48 16.87 1.93 -2.97
C PHE A 48 16.76 0.56 -2.30
N HIS A 49 17.26 0.49 -1.08
CA HIS A 49 16.99 -0.59 -0.14
C HIS A 49 16.54 0.04 1.18
N GLN A 50 15.33 -0.27 1.60
CA GLN A 50 14.74 0.21 2.85
C GLN A 50 14.49 -0.99 3.75
N LYS A 51 14.86 -0.86 5.01
CA LYS A 51 14.56 -1.82 6.07
C LYS A 51 13.78 -1.13 7.18
N VAL A 52 12.69 -1.74 7.60
CA VAL A 52 11.83 -1.28 8.68
C VAL A 52 11.73 -2.40 9.71
N THR A 53 11.99 -2.07 10.97
CA THR A 53 11.91 -3.03 12.08
C THR A 53 11.04 -2.47 13.19
N ASP A 54 9.95 -3.16 13.51
CA ASP A 54 9.12 -2.83 14.67
C ASP A 54 9.81 -3.33 15.94
N LYS A 55 10.10 -2.42 16.88
CA LYS A 55 10.69 -2.70 18.19
C LYS A 55 9.64 -2.79 19.31
N GLY A 56 8.38 -2.61 18.96
CA GLY A 56 7.29 -2.57 19.92
C GLY A 56 7.18 -1.24 20.66
N LYS A 57 6.10 -1.08 21.43
CA LYS A 57 5.83 0.12 22.26
C LYS A 57 5.90 1.45 21.48
N GLY A 58 5.50 1.44 20.20
CA GLY A 58 5.52 2.62 19.35
C GLY A 58 6.90 3.05 18.85
N LEU A 59 7.90 2.18 18.95
CA LEU A 59 9.24 2.41 18.41
C LEU A 59 9.45 1.59 17.14
N VAL A 60 9.86 2.26 16.07
CA VAL A 60 10.21 1.67 14.77
C VAL A 60 11.58 2.16 14.32
N GLU A 61 12.46 1.26 13.94
CA GLU A 61 13.73 1.59 13.28
C GLU A 61 13.57 1.51 11.78
N ILE A 62 14.08 2.52 11.07
CA ILE A 62 14.05 2.62 9.61
C ILE A 62 15.46 2.92 9.12
N SER A 63 15.96 2.12 8.19
CA SER A 63 17.19 2.40 7.45
C SER A 63 16.94 2.42 5.95
N ILE A 64 17.63 3.33 5.25
CA ILE A 64 17.49 3.53 3.80
C ILE A 64 18.88 3.68 3.22
N ASP A 65 19.22 2.80 2.30
CA ASP A 65 20.39 2.90 1.44
C ASP A 65 19.94 3.29 0.03
N ALA A 66 20.64 4.21 -0.59
CA ALA A 66 20.39 4.62 -1.96
C ALA A 66 21.70 4.70 -2.77
N LEU A 67 21.67 4.13 -3.97
CA LEU A 67 22.76 4.12 -4.94
C LEU A 67 22.25 4.66 -6.28
N SER A 68 22.85 5.71 -6.80
CA SER A 68 22.56 6.25 -8.13
C SER A 68 23.51 5.66 -9.17
N ASP A 69 22.97 5.11 -10.26
CA ASP A 69 23.71 4.68 -11.45
C ASP A 69 23.69 5.74 -12.57
N THR A 70 23.03 6.86 -12.33
CA THR A 70 22.81 7.93 -13.29
C THR A 70 23.28 9.29 -12.78
N THR A 71 23.47 10.23 -13.71
CA THR A 71 23.73 11.64 -13.43
C THR A 71 22.59 12.46 -13.97
N LEU A 72 21.74 13.01 -13.10
CA LEU A 72 20.57 13.81 -13.45
C LEU A 72 20.47 15.04 -12.53
N ASN A 73 19.95 16.13 -13.04
CA ASN A 73 19.60 17.30 -12.23
C ASN A 73 18.26 17.08 -11.50
N GLN A 74 18.21 16.00 -10.74
CA GLN A 74 17.07 15.57 -9.95
C GLN A 74 17.57 15.14 -8.57
N ALA A 75 16.66 15.04 -7.61
CA ALA A 75 16.98 14.63 -6.26
C ALA A 75 16.27 13.31 -5.91
N ALA A 76 16.83 12.60 -4.93
CA ALA A 76 16.19 11.46 -4.30
C ALA A 76 15.73 11.81 -2.90
N TYR A 77 14.50 11.38 -2.54
CA TYR A 77 13.86 11.72 -1.29
C TYR A 77 13.29 10.47 -0.60
N TYR A 78 13.31 10.51 0.72
CA TYR A 78 12.38 9.75 1.56
C TYR A 78 11.26 10.69 1.97
N CYS A 79 10.02 10.30 1.73
CA CYS A 79 8.86 11.14 1.94
C CYS A 79 7.94 10.54 2.98
N ILE A 80 7.38 11.42 3.82
CA ILE A 80 6.36 11.09 4.81
C ILE A 80 5.11 11.88 4.44
N ALA A 81 4.04 11.17 4.09
CA ALA A 81 2.76 11.76 3.74
C ALA A 81 1.79 11.64 4.93
N LEU A 82 1.27 12.78 5.35
CA LEU A 82 0.36 12.94 6.47
C LEU A 82 -1.05 13.21 5.91
N SER A 83 -1.97 12.27 6.12
CA SER A 83 -3.34 12.40 5.61
C SER A 83 -4.06 13.59 6.25
N PRO A 84 -4.92 14.31 5.53
CA PRO A 84 -5.71 15.41 6.08
C PRO A 84 -6.60 14.98 7.24
N GLU A 85 -7.20 13.80 7.15
CA GLU A 85 -8.12 13.26 8.16
C GLU A 85 -7.46 13.11 9.53
N ASN A 86 -6.21 12.66 9.55
CA ASN A 86 -5.48 12.35 10.77
C ASN A 86 -4.56 13.48 11.23
N TYR A 87 -4.20 14.42 10.34
CA TYR A 87 -3.18 15.44 10.58
C TYR A 87 -3.57 16.83 10.07
N ILE A 88 -4.87 17.18 10.07
CA ILE A 88 -5.39 18.44 9.52
C ILE A 88 -4.69 19.68 10.10
N ASP A 89 -4.43 19.70 11.39
CA ASP A 89 -3.80 20.80 12.12
C ASP A 89 -2.39 20.44 12.63
N ALA A 90 -1.75 19.47 12.01
CA ALA A 90 -0.46 19.01 12.48
C ALA A 90 0.62 20.06 12.28
N LYS A 91 1.38 20.30 13.35
CA LYS A 91 2.59 21.13 13.33
C LYS A 91 3.79 20.25 13.02
N VAL A 92 4.42 20.51 11.87
CA VAL A 92 5.65 19.84 11.45
C VAL A 92 6.85 20.73 11.76
N ARG A 93 7.82 20.20 12.48
CA ARG A 93 9.07 20.89 12.82
C ARG A 93 10.26 20.02 12.46
N VAL A 94 11.20 20.58 11.70
CA VAL A 94 12.46 19.93 11.33
C VAL A 94 13.59 20.74 11.95
N SER A 95 14.47 20.08 12.70
CA SER A 95 15.62 20.71 13.33
C SER A 95 16.80 19.74 13.41
N GLY A 96 17.80 19.94 12.56
CA GLY A 96 19.02 19.11 12.54
C GLY A 96 18.73 17.62 12.35
N ARG A 97 18.84 16.86 13.44
CA ARG A 97 18.62 15.40 13.46
C ARG A 97 17.22 14.99 13.91
N LYS A 98 16.29 15.93 13.97
CA LYS A 98 14.95 15.66 14.51
C LYS A 98 13.87 16.20 13.60
N LEU A 99 12.84 15.37 13.33
CA LEU A 99 11.58 15.76 12.76
C LEU A 99 10.48 15.43 13.78
N THR A 100 9.61 16.37 14.05
CA THR A 100 8.46 16.18 14.92
C THR A 100 7.18 16.57 14.18
N VAL A 101 6.20 15.71 14.22
CA VAL A 101 4.82 15.98 13.79
C VAL A 101 3.94 15.91 15.02
N THR A 102 3.20 16.97 15.31
CA THR A 102 2.32 17.03 16.48
C THR A 102 0.93 17.47 16.02
N SER A 103 -0.07 16.64 16.26
CA SER A 103 -1.50 16.95 16.13
C SER A 103 -2.17 16.90 17.50
N ALA A 104 -3.49 17.12 17.56
CA ALA A 104 -4.22 17.13 18.84
C ALA A 104 -4.04 15.84 19.65
N ASN A 105 -4.09 14.68 18.97
CA ASN A 105 -4.12 13.37 19.63
C ASN A 105 -2.92 12.48 19.27
N ARG A 106 -1.97 12.97 18.46
CA ARG A 106 -0.90 12.15 17.91
C ARG A 106 0.41 12.90 17.85
N LYS A 107 1.49 12.19 18.10
CA LYS A 107 2.84 12.72 17.94
C LYS A 107 3.73 11.68 17.28
N LEU A 108 4.41 12.10 16.22
CA LEU A 108 5.49 11.37 15.59
C LEU A 108 6.79 12.10 15.85
N GLU A 109 7.80 11.38 16.28
CA GLU A 109 9.14 11.91 16.52
C GLU A 109 10.16 11.03 15.80
N PHE A 110 10.79 11.58 14.76
CA PHE A 110 11.87 10.92 14.04
C PHE A 110 13.21 11.46 14.52
N LYS A 111 14.11 10.58 14.92
CA LYS A 111 15.50 10.87 15.28
C LYS A 111 16.43 10.27 14.24
N PHE A 112 17.13 11.10 13.51
CA PHE A 112 18.05 10.72 12.44
C PHE A 112 19.47 10.52 12.96
N ASN A 113 20.21 9.58 12.37
CA ASN A 113 21.63 9.34 12.67
C ASN A 113 22.53 10.51 12.23
N LYS A 114 22.07 11.37 11.32
CA LYS A 114 22.76 12.58 10.83
C LYS A 114 21.76 13.74 10.64
N SER A 115 22.28 14.96 10.50
CA SER A 115 21.43 16.11 10.12
C SER A 115 20.81 15.90 8.75
N VAL A 116 19.53 16.21 8.63
CA VAL A 116 18.76 16.09 7.39
C VAL A 116 18.30 17.45 6.90
N LYS A 117 18.16 17.59 5.57
CA LYS A 117 17.44 18.70 4.96
C LYS A 117 16.07 18.16 4.58
N ALA A 118 15.02 18.84 5.00
CA ALA A 118 13.66 18.49 4.66
C ALA A 118 12.87 19.71 4.23
N THR A 119 11.96 19.48 3.27
CA THR A 119 10.99 20.46 2.79
C THR A 119 9.59 19.94 3.13
N VAL A 120 8.72 20.82 3.59
CA VAL A 120 7.33 20.51 3.92
C VAL A 120 6.45 21.15 2.86
N GLU A 121 5.70 20.37 2.14
CA GLU A 121 4.79 20.84 1.08
C GLU A 121 3.35 20.41 1.40
N LYS A 122 2.40 21.28 1.05
CA LYS A 122 0.97 20.95 1.06
C LYS A 122 0.58 20.46 -0.32
N GLU A 123 0.16 19.23 -0.41
CA GLU A 123 -0.36 18.59 -1.61
C GLU A 123 -1.89 18.39 -1.49
N SER A 124 -2.55 18.03 -2.60
CA SER A 124 -3.99 17.71 -2.60
C SER A 124 -4.36 16.55 -1.68
N THR A 125 -3.41 15.66 -1.42
CA THR A 125 -3.56 14.47 -0.57
C THR A 125 -3.13 14.69 0.88
N GLY A 126 -2.74 15.92 1.25
CA GLY A 126 -2.30 16.25 2.60
C GLY A 126 -0.93 16.91 2.66
N THR A 127 -0.30 16.86 3.82
CA THR A 127 1.04 17.42 4.02
C THR A 127 2.10 16.36 3.75
N VAL A 128 3.07 16.67 2.90
CA VAL A 128 4.20 15.78 2.61
C VAL A 128 5.51 16.39 3.08
N VAL A 129 6.28 15.62 3.82
CA VAL A 129 7.63 15.96 4.26
C VAL A 129 8.64 15.26 3.38
N TYR A 130 9.40 16.00 2.60
CA TYR A 130 10.45 15.54 1.71
C TYR A 130 11.80 15.58 2.40
N ILE A 131 12.33 14.46 2.79
CA ILE A 131 13.67 14.32 3.40
C ILE A 131 14.68 14.04 2.28
N SER A 132 15.60 14.95 2.05
CA SER A 132 16.60 14.84 0.99
C SER A 132 17.61 13.74 1.31
N LEU A 133 17.64 12.70 0.49
CA LEU A 133 18.66 11.65 0.51
C LEU A 133 19.88 12.03 -0.36
N MET A 134 19.60 12.46 -1.60
CA MET A 134 20.58 12.97 -2.55
C MET A 134 20.01 14.23 -3.19
N PRO A 135 20.60 15.42 -2.95
CA PRO A 135 20.09 16.67 -3.52
C PRO A 135 20.29 16.77 -5.04
N ILE A 136 21.27 16.07 -5.57
CA ILE A 136 21.55 15.93 -7.00
C ILE A 136 22.03 14.50 -7.22
N LEU A 137 21.52 13.85 -8.25
CA LEU A 137 21.95 12.52 -8.63
C LEU A 137 23.26 12.56 -9.38
N LYS A 138 24.25 11.83 -8.89
CA LYS A 138 25.54 11.64 -9.54
C LYS A 138 25.79 10.13 -9.68
N LYS A 139 26.32 9.72 -10.83
CA LYS A 139 26.71 8.31 -11.06
C LYS A 139 27.63 7.82 -9.95
N ALA A 140 27.36 6.62 -9.44
CA ALA A 140 28.01 6.01 -8.28
C ALA A 140 27.80 6.79 -6.95
N GLY A 141 26.92 7.80 -6.92
CA GLY A 141 26.54 8.49 -5.69
C GLY A 141 25.83 7.55 -4.73
N ARG A 142 26.27 7.55 -3.47
CA ARG A 142 25.68 6.72 -2.40
C ARG A 142 25.28 7.55 -1.21
N THR A 143 24.23 7.14 -0.55
CA THR A 143 23.82 7.67 0.75
C THR A 143 23.18 6.59 1.59
N ALA A 144 23.36 6.71 2.90
CA ALA A 144 22.64 5.93 3.89
C ALA A 144 22.00 6.89 4.89
N LEU A 145 20.77 6.61 5.27
CA LEU A 145 20.04 7.32 6.31
C LEU A 145 19.38 6.29 7.22
N SER A 146 19.60 6.42 8.53
CA SER A 146 18.85 5.65 9.52
C SER A 146 18.14 6.58 10.49
N MET A 147 17.00 6.12 10.99
CA MET A 147 16.18 6.88 11.93
C MET A 147 15.42 5.96 12.87
N GLU A 148 15.16 6.49 14.06
CA GLU A 148 14.19 5.94 15.00
C GLU A 148 12.92 6.75 14.92
N LEU A 149 11.77 6.11 14.74
CA LEU A 149 10.46 6.70 14.85
C LEU A 149 9.84 6.32 16.18
N HIS A 150 9.54 7.32 17.00
CA HIS A 150 8.68 7.19 18.16
C HIS A 150 7.28 7.71 17.81
N ALA A 151 6.31 6.81 17.86
CA ALA A 151 4.92 7.13 17.67
C ALA A 151 4.18 7.07 19.01
N SER A 152 3.48 8.13 19.37
CA SER A 152 2.65 8.21 20.56
C SER A 152 1.34 8.91 20.27
N GLY A 153 0.32 8.63 21.08
CA GLY A 153 -0.99 9.27 20.93
C GLY A 153 -1.92 8.87 22.06
N VAL A 154 -3.04 9.55 22.12
CA VAL A 154 -4.14 9.18 23.00
C VAL A 154 -4.86 8.02 22.34
N ILE A 155 -4.86 6.88 23.03
CA ILE A 155 -5.67 5.72 22.65
C ILE A 155 -6.96 5.86 23.46
N ASP A 156 -8.09 5.84 22.75
CA ASP A 156 -9.39 5.78 23.41
C ASP A 156 -9.54 4.39 24.03
N HIS A 157 -9.61 4.36 25.34
CA HIS A 157 -9.84 3.16 26.17
C HIS A 157 -11.23 3.17 26.78
N SER A 158 -12.13 4.03 26.29
CA SER A 158 -13.52 4.04 26.75
C SER A 158 -14.15 2.67 26.50
N ASP A 159 -14.89 2.19 27.47
CA ASP A 159 -15.65 0.94 27.34
C ASP A 159 -16.70 1.10 26.25
N ALA A 160 -16.79 0.11 25.36
CA ALA A 160 -17.87 0.01 24.40
C ALA A 160 -18.97 -0.89 24.98
N GLU A 161 -20.14 -0.34 25.23
CA GLU A 161 -21.32 -1.10 25.62
C GLU A 161 -22.06 -1.56 24.35
N ILE A 162 -22.21 -2.88 24.19
CA ILE A 162 -22.99 -3.45 23.10
C ILE A 162 -24.16 -4.19 23.72
N THR A 163 -25.38 -3.68 23.48
CA THR A 163 -26.62 -4.31 23.90
C THR A 163 -27.17 -5.16 22.77
N LEU A 164 -27.32 -6.46 22.99
CA LEU A 164 -27.98 -7.39 22.07
C LEU A 164 -29.43 -7.59 22.54
N ASP A 165 -30.39 -7.06 21.82
CA ASP A 165 -31.81 -7.30 22.07
C ASP A 165 -32.28 -8.55 21.32
N MET A 166 -32.34 -9.66 22.04
CA MET A 166 -32.77 -10.94 21.48
C MET A 166 -34.28 -11.00 21.20
N GLN A 167 -35.08 -10.06 21.74
CA GLN A 167 -36.52 -10.01 21.50
C GLN A 167 -36.89 -9.19 20.28
N ASN A 168 -36.01 -8.30 19.85
CA ASN A 168 -36.13 -7.53 18.62
C ASN A 168 -34.96 -7.86 17.65
N PRO A 169 -34.93 -9.08 17.11
CA PRO A 169 -33.92 -9.41 16.13
C PRO A 169 -34.11 -8.50 14.90
N GLY A 170 -33.04 -7.88 14.46
CA GLY A 170 -33.03 -7.08 13.23
C GLY A 170 -33.32 -7.91 11.97
N SER A 171 -32.92 -7.42 10.82
CA SER A 171 -33.01 -8.21 9.59
C SER A 171 -32.24 -9.50 9.68
N LEU A 172 -32.80 -10.56 9.13
CA LEU A 172 -32.13 -11.86 9.07
C LEU A 172 -30.79 -11.70 8.32
N PHE A 173 -29.70 -12.10 8.97
CA PHE A 173 -28.41 -12.12 8.33
C PHE A 173 -28.36 -13.24 7.29
N ALA A 174 -28.34 -12.86 6.01
CA ALA A 174 -28.41 -13.79 4.89
C ALA A 174 -27.08 -14.53 4.61
N GLY A 175 -26.01 -14.16 5.28
CA GLY A 175 -24.68 -14.78 5.14
C GLY A 175 -23.62 -13.84 4.57
N PHE A 176 -22.37 -14.29 4.59
CA PHE A 176 -21.26 -13.58 3.96
C PHE A 176 -21.19 -13.89 2.47
N GLY A 177 -20.74 -12.92 1.69
CA GLY A 177 -20.46 -13.07 0.26
C GLY A 177 -19.02 -12.74 -0.09
N GLY A 178 -18.54 -13.30 -1.19
CA GLY A 178 -17.20 -13.05 -1.72
C GLY A 178 -17.21 -12.74 -3.22
N ASN A 179 -16.20 -12.02 -3.67
CA ASN A 179 -15.95 -11.80 -5.09
C ASN A 179 -14.89 -12.81 -5.55
N PHE A 180 -15.31 -13.86 -6.20
CA PHE A 180 -14.44 -14.94 -6.69
C PHE A 180 -13.95 -14.61 -8.10
N ARG A 181 -12.89 -13.83 -8.15
CA ARG A 181 -12.30 -13.33 -9.37
C ARG A 181 -11.02 -14.10 -9.70
N LEU A 182 -10.99 -14.79 -10.83
CA LEU A 182 -9.83 -15.53 -11.31
C LEU A 182 -8.87 -14.58 -12.07
N GLN A 183 -7.95 -13.95 -11.36
CA GLN A 183 -6.91 -13.10 -11.94
C GLN A 183 -5.55 -13.78 -11.99
N ASN A 184 -5.25 -14.61 -11.02
CA ASN A 184 -4.02 -15.39 -10.92
C ASN A 184 -4.35 -16.87 -10.88
N PRO A 185 -4.27 -17.59 -12.02
CA PRO A 185 -4.63 -19.00 -12.09
C PRO A 185 -3.81 -19.92 -11.18
N ALA A 186 -2.63 -19.49 -10.75
CA ALA A 186 -1.78 -20.28 -9.84
C ALA A 186 -2.17 -20.16 -8.36
N ALA A 187 -2.75 -19.02 -7.96
CA ALA A 187 -3.04 -18.72 -6.56
C ALA A 187 -4.54 -18.70 -6.24
N ASP A 188 -5.36 -18.06 -7.11
CA ASP A 188 -6.76 -17.77 -6.81
C ASP A 188 -7.62 -19.01 -6.56
N PRO A 189 -7.50 -20.14 -7.28
CA PRO A 189 -8.29 -21.33 -7.01
C PRO A 189 -8.11 -21.84 -5.57
N LYS A 190 -6.88 -21.86 -5.07
CA LYS A 190 -6.57 -22.33 -3.71
C LYS A 190 -7.13 -21.40 -2.64
N VAL A 191 -7.09 -20.08 -2.89
CA VAL A 191 -7.67 -19.08 -1.97
C VAL A 191 -9.19 -19.20 -1.93
N ILE A 192 -9.82 -19.40 -3.10
CA ILE A 192 -11.26 -19.55 -3.20
C ILE A 192 -11.70 -20.84 -2.49
N ASP A 193 -11.04 -21.97 -2.72
CA ASP A 193 -11.32 -23.22 -2.05
C ASP A 193 -11.21 -23.08 -0.54
N TYR A 194 -10.14 -22.45 -0.05
CA TYR A 194 -9.98 -22.15 1.37
C TYR A 194 -11.13 -21.28 1.94
N CYS A 195 -11.57 -20.25 1.20
CA CYS A 195 -12.68 -19.39 1.59
C CYS A 195 -14.02 -20.17 1.66
N LEU A 196 -14.29 -21.01 0.65
CA LEU A 196 -15.51 -21.82 0.62
C LEU A 196 -15.57 -22.81 1.80
N GLU A 197 -14.44 -23.43 2.13
CA GLU A 197 -14.35 -24.41 3.22
C GLU A 197 -14.43 -23.79 4.62
N ASN A 198 -13.81 -22.60 4.81
CA ASN A 198 -13.62 -22.04 6.14
C ASN A 198 -14.53 -20.86 6.49
N LEU A 199 -15.05 -20.11 5.52
CA LEU A 199 -15.84 -18.90 5.76
C LEU A 199 -17.35 -19.10 5.61
N ARG A 200 -17.82 -20.30 5.27
CA ARG A 200 -19.24 -20.60 5.02
C ARG A 200 -19.90 -19.56 4.14
N VAL A 201 -19.29 -19.27 2.99
CA VAL A 201 -19.76 -18.26 2.05
C VAL A 201 -21.14 -18.62 1.53
N ALA A 202 -22.12 -17.73 1.72
CA ALA A 202 -23.50 -17.92 1.26
C ALA A 202 -23.71 -17.40 -0.17
N TYR A 203 -22.91 -16.40 -0.60
CA TYR A 203 -23.02 -15.76 -1.90
C TYR A 203 -21.67 -15.61 -2.55
N GLY A 204 -21.54 -16.02 -3.81
CA GLY A 204 -20.36 -15.81 -4.64
C GLY A 204 -20.69 -14.91 -5.83
N ARG A 205 -19.84 -13.91 -6.09
CA ARG A 205 -19.86 -13.18 -7.35
C ARG A 205 -18.72 -13.65 -8.22
N VAL A 206 -19.03 -14.14 -9.39
CA VAL A 206 -18.06 -14.55 -10.42
C VAL A 206 -18.05 -13.51 -11.54
N GLU A 207 -16.87 -13.11 -12.01
CA GLU A 207 -16.75 -12.23 -13.17
C GLU A 207 -16.99 -13.05 -14.44
N PHE A 208 -17.96 -12.65 -15.25
CA PHE A 208 -18.24 -13.27 -16.53
C PHE A 208 -17.70 -12.39 -17.66
N PRO A 209 -16.72 -12.84 -18.43
CA PRO A 209 -16.08 -12.03 -19.46
C PRO A 209 -16.90 -12.01 -20.75
N TRP A 210 -17.91 -11.12 -20.80
CA TRP A 210 -18.87 -11.01 -21.90
C TRP A 210 -18.22 -10.98 -23.29
N ARG A 211 -17.15 -10.21 -23.47
CA ARG A 211 -16.45 -10.09 -24.76
C ARG A 211 -15.78 -11.39 -25.23
N LEU A 212 -15.55 -12.32 -24.33
CA LEU A 212 -15.02 -13.65 -24.66
C LEU A 212 -16.12 -14.70 -24.81
N TRP A 213 -17.28 -14.43 -24.19
CA TRP A 213 -18.49 -15.22 -24.33
C TRP A 213 -19.14 -15.02 -25.69
N GLN A 214 -19.32 -13.75 -26.11
CA GLN A 214 -19.88 -13.36 -27.41
C GLN A 214 -18.90 -12.38 -28.08
N PRO A 215 -17.85 -12.89 -28.76
CA PRO A 215 -16.85 -12.03 -29.39
C PRO A 215 -17.40 -11.26 -30.60
N GLU A 216 -18.41 -11.80 -31.26
CA GLU A 216 -19.07 -11.19 -32.43
C GLU A 216 -20.57 -11.04 -32.18
N GLU A 217 -21.15 -9.93 -32.61
CA GLU A 217 -22.54 -9.56 -32.34
C GLU A 217 -23.55 -10.60 -32.85
N GLU A 218 -23.26 -11.21 -34.00
CA GLU A 218 -24.15 -12.17 -34.65
C GLU A 218 -23.87 -13.64 -34.24
N SER A 219 -22.89 -13.90 -33.40
CA SER A 219 -22.61 -15.25 -32.91
C SER A 219 -23.62 -15.68 -31.86
N ASP A 220 -24.12 -16.92 -31.98
CA ASP A 220 -24.88 -17.56 -30.89
C ASP A 220 -23.90 -18.21 -29.89
N PRO A 221 -23.69 -17.63 -28.72
CA PRO A 221 -22.73 -18.15 -27.75
C PRO A 221 -23.17 -19.51 -27.18
N ILE A 222 -24.45 -19.83 -27.20
CA ILE A 222 -24.95 -21.12 -26.71
C ILE A 222 -24.60 -22.22 -27.72
N ALA A 223 -24.78 -21.98 -29.01
CA ALA A 223 -24.36 -22.90 -30.06
C ALA A 223 -22.85 -23.10 -30.06
N VAL A 224 -22.07 -22.06 -29.89
CA VAL A 224 -20.61 -22.14 -29.76
C VAL A 224 -20.21 -23.00 -28.55
N ALA A 225 -20.86 -22.83 -27.41
CA ALA A 225 -20.61 -23.61 -26.21
C ALA A 225 -20.95 -25.10 -26.40
N GLN A 226 -22.08 -25.41 -27.03
CA GLN A 226 -22.52 -26.78 -27.31
C GLN A 226 -21.56 -27.51 -28.26
N ASN A 227 -20.90 -26.76 -29.15
CA ASN A 227 -19.93 -27.32 -30.10
C ASN A 227 -18.48 -27.33 -29.56
N GLY A 228 -18.27 -27.09 -28.25
CA GLY A 228 -16.95 -27.11 -27.62
C GLY A 228 -16.06 -25.93 -27.95
N GLY A 229 -16.61 -24.84 -28.51
CA GLY A 229 -15.88 -23.64 -28.91
C GLY A 229 -15.75 -22.59 -27.84
N LEU A 230 -16.04 -22.89 -26.57
CA LEU A 230 -15.93 -21.93 -25.48
C LEU A 230 -14.51 -21.44 -25.25
N ASN A 231 -14.35 -20.14 -25.06
CA ASN A 231 -13.10 -19.60 -24.61
C ASN A 231 -12.76 -20.15 -23.21
N LYS A 232 -11.54 -20.60 -23.02
CA LYS A 232 -11.06 -21.22 -21.77
C LYS A 232 -11.36 -20.36 -20.52
N ARG A 233 -11.22 -19.05 -20.61
CA ARG A 233 -11.52 -18.15 -19.47
C ARG A 233 -13.01 -18.09 -19.14
N VAL A 234 -13.87 -18.23 -20.14
CA VAL A 234 -15.33 -18.34 -19.94
C VAL A 234 -15.66 -19.65 -19.26
N GLU A 235 -15.07 -20.74 -19.73
CA GLU A 235 -15.23 -22.08 -19.15
C GLU A 235 -14.81 -22.11 -17.69
N GLU A 236 -13.63 -21.55 -17.35
CA GLU A 236 -13.14 -21.44 -15.98
C GLU A 236 -14.10 -20.63 -15.08
N SER A 237 -14.70 -19.55 -15.61
CA SER A 237 -15.68 -18.74 -14.88
C SER A 237 -16.98 -19.51 -14.62
N LEU A 238 -17.45 -20.29 -15.59
CA LEU A 238 -18.64 -21.15 -15.42
C LEU A 238 -18.39 -22.28 -14.43
N LEU A 239 -17.21 -22.91 -14.47
CA LEU A 239 -16.82 -23.93 -13.50
C LEU A 239 -16.74 -23.35 -12.08
N MET A 240 -16.26 -22.12 -11.94
CA MET A 240 -16.23 -21.43 -10.65
C MET A 240 -17.64 -21.13 -10.13
N ALA A 241 -18.56 -20.73 -10.99
CA ALA A 241 -19.94 -20.45 -10.60
C ALA A 241 -20.73 -21.71 -10.17
N LYS A 242 -20.25 -22.88 -10.50
CA LYS A 242 -20.85 -24.18 -10.11
C LYS A 242 -20.35 -24.71 -8.76
N ARG A 243 -19.27 -24.17 -8.21
CA ARG A 243 -18.74 -24.53 -6.88
C ARG A 243 -19.60 -23.95 -5.76
#